data_5de00122ec9e24e1ec4e9c3aa58d753e
#
_entry.id   5de00122ec9e24e1ec4e9c3aa58d753e
#
_cell.length_a   1.000
_cell.length_b   1.000
_cell.length_c   1.000
_cell.angle_alpha   90.00
_cell.angle_beta   90.00
_cell.angle_gamma   90.00
#
_symmetry.space_group_name_H-M   'P 1'
#
loop_
_entity.id
_entity.type
_entity.pdbx_description
1 polymer ?
#
loop_
_entity_poly.entity_id
_entity_poly.type
_entity_poly.pdbx_seq_one_letter_code
_entity_poly.pdbx_strand_id
1 'polypeptide(L)'
;MATKRLLTLLLAMLLAACATPAPVATRAPSSLFEDAAFDVPKNRPDAEAVFALSPAMLNYLERDIAWPIRQVGAQRALVEALHTKAQLRLEYAAELTRTAAEAFEARAGNCLSLVVMTAALAKHLQLPIAFQALTGHETWSRSGDLSFVNGHVNITVAKRL
;
A
#
# COMPACT_ATOMS: atom_id res chain seq x y z
N MET A 1 -23.95 44.25 25.88
CA MET A 1 -22.61 43.57 25.91
C MET A 1 -22.67 42.11 26.40
N ALA A 2 -23.57 41.80 27.33
CA ALA A 2 -23.71 40.42 27.89
C ALA A 2 -24.15 39.37 26.87
N THR A 3 -25.09 39.69 25.97
CA THR A 3 -25.62 38.80 24.96
C THR A 3 -24.58 38.35 23.93
N LYS A 4 -23.65 39.22 23.51
CA LYS A 4 -22.57 38.86 22.60
C LYS A 4 -21.56 37.91 23.24
N ARG A 5 -21.25 38.11 24.54
CA ARG A 5 -20.36 37.21 25.29
C ARG A 5 -20.98 35.84 25.52
N LEU A 6 -22.29 35.77 25.75
CA LEU A 6 -23.00 34.50 25.90
C LEU A 6 -23.02 33.70 24.58
N LEU A 7 -23.22 34.39 23.45
CA LEU A 7 -23.23 33.77 22.13
C LEU A 7 -21.85 33.23 21.74
N THR A 8 -20.76 33.95 22.05
CA THR A 8 -19.39 33.48 21.81
C THR A 8 -19.01 32.30 22.69
N LEU A 9 -19.46 32.23 23.92
CA LEU A 9 -19.26 31.11 24.81
C LEU A 9 -20.02 29.86 24.34
N LEU A 10 -21.26 30.03 23.88
CA LEU A 10 -22.05 28.94 23.31
C LEU A 10 -21.43 28.38 22.03
N LEU A 11 -20.92 29.24 21.16
CA LEU A 11 -20.24 28.84 19.92
C LEU A 11 -18.92 28.13 20.20
N ALA A 12 -18.16 28.57 21.21
CA ALA A 12 -16.93 27.89 21.63
C ALA A 12 -17.20 26.50 22.24
N MET A 13 -18.29 26.33 23.00
CA MET A 13 -18.70 25.01 23.51
C MET A 13 -19.14 24.06 22.40
N LEU A 14 -19.82 24.54 21.36
CA LEU A 14 -20.22 23.73 20.23
C LEU A 14 -19.02 23.24 19.38
N LEU A 15 -17.98 24.07 19.26
CA LEU A 15 -16.75 23.70 18.57
C LEU A 15 -15.89 22.67 19.33
N ALA A 16 -15.96 22.69 20.67
CA ALA A 16 -15.23 21.73 21.50
C ALA A 16 -15.85 20.30 21.50
N ALA A 17 -17.15 20.18 21.15
CA ALA A 17 -17.86 18.88 21.13
C ALA A 17 -17.43 17.98 19.96
N CYS A 18 -16.73 18.49 18.95
CA CYS A 18 -16.26 17.68 17.80
C CYS A 18 -14.86 17.08 17.96
N ALA A 19 -14.18 17.33 19.07
CA ALA A 19 -12.88 16.75 19.38
C ALA A 19 -13.03 15.38 20.06
N THR A 20 -13.61 14.40 19.35
CA THR A 20 -13.51 13.02 19.78
C THR A 20 -12.07 12.54 19.53
N PRO A 21 -11.32 12.11 20.57
CA PRO A 21 -10.02 11.51 20.36
C PRO A 21 -10.19 10.26 19.49
N ALA A 22 -9.37 10.14 18.44
CA ALA A 22 -9.35 8.94 17.63
C ALA A 22 -9.12 7.72 18.56
N PRO A 23 -9.87 6.61 18.37
CA PRO A 23 -9.67 5.43 19.19
C PRO A 23 -8.22 4.98 19.06
N VAL A 24 -7.48 5.01 20.17
CA VAL A 24 -6.15 4.41 20.24
C VAL A 24 -6.37 2.92 20.01
N ALA A 25 -5.78 2.39 18.94
CA ALA A 25 -5.80 0.95 18.67
C ALA A 25 -5.12 0.25 19.86
N THR A 26 -5.91 -0.29 20.76
CA THR A 26 -5.42 -1.09 21.87
C THR A 26 -4.86 -2.39 21.30
N ARG A 27 -3.55 -2.60 21.51
CA ARG A 27 -2.92 -3.88 21.15
C ARG A 27 -3.69 -5.01 21.84
N ALA A 28 -4.09 -6.02 21.06
CA ALA A 28 -4.77 -7.17 21.62
C ALA A 28 -3.95 -7.77 22.78
N PRO A 29 -4.59 -8.18 23.88
CA PRO A 29 -3.89 -8.80 24.99
C PRO A 29 -3.09 -10.02 24.52
N SER A 30 -1.85 -10.16 24.98
CA SER A 30 -0.98 -11.30 24.63
C SER A 30 -1.59 -12.66 24.99
N SER A 31 -2.54 -12.68 25.96
CA SER A 31 -3.28 -13.88 26.33
C SER A 31 -4.25 -14.42 25.28
N LEU A 32 -4.50 -13.66 24.19
CA LEU A 32 -5.30 -14.12 23.05
C LEU A 32 -4.45 -14.85 21.99
N PHE A 33 -3.14 -14.89 22.17
CA PHE A 33 -2.21 -15.53 21.23
C PHE A 33 -1.58 -16.74 21.91
N GLU A 34 -1.74 -17.91 21.32
CA GLU A 34 -1.06 -19.16 21.73
C GLU A 34 0.14 -19.42 20.81
N ASP A 35 1.15 -18.55 20.90
CA ASP A 35 2.34 -18.65 20.07
C ASP A 35 3.07 -19.99 20.22
N ALA A 36 2.93 -20.64 21.38
CA ALA A 36 3.49 -21.97 21.65
C ALA A 36 2.82 -23.10 20.85
N ALA A 37 1.61 -22.86 20.32
CA ALA A 37 0.91 -23.84 19.47
C ALA A 37 1.38 -23.82 18.02
N PHE A 38 2.24 -22.87 17.65
CA PHE A 38 2.74 -22.70 16.29
C PHE A 38 4.24 -22.95 16.25
N ASP A 39 4.68 -23.71 15.23
CA ASP A 39 6.11 -23.85 14.96
C ASP A 39 6.72 -22.50 14.54
N VAL A 40 7.99 -22.31 14.88
CA VAL A 40 8.75 -21.16 14.41
C VAL A 40 8.78 -21.16 12.88
N PRO A 41 8.38 -20.06 12.22
CA PRO A 41 8.39 -20.00 10.76
C PRO A 41 9.78 -20.30 10.22
N LYS A 42 9.91 -21.31 9.36
CA LYS A 42 11.18 -21.72 8.74
C LYS A 42 11.76 -20.60 7.85
N ASN A 43 10.88 -19.80 7.25
CA ASN A 43 11.25 -18.66 6.43
C ASN A 43 10.45 -17.45 6.91
N ARG A 44 11.11 -16.53 7.60
CA ARG A 44 10.53 -15.24 7.91
C ARG A 44 10.99 -14.26 6.83
N PRO A 45 10.09 -13.75 5.97
CA PRO A 45 10.50 -12.78 4.97
C PRO A 45 11.03 -11.54 5.69
N ASP A 46 12.24 -11.13 5.32
CA ASP A 46 12.78 -9.85 5.76
C ASP A 46 12.00 -8.72 5.07
N ALA A 47 11.57 -7.73 5.85
CA ALA A 47 10.84 -6.59 5.32
C ALA A 47 11.65 -5.82 4.27
N GLU A 48 12.98 -5.75 4.42
CA GLU A 48 13.85 -5.13 3.43
C GLU A 48 13.88 -5.93 2.13
N ALA A 49 13.96 -7.25 2.22
CA ALA A 49 13.97 -8.15 1.06
C ALA A 49 12.67 -8.09 0.26
N VAL A 50 11.52 -7.87 0.94
CA VAL A 50 10.22 -7.74 0.26
C VAL A 50 10.19 -6.57 -0.71
N PHE A 51 10.84 -5.44 -0.36
CA PHE A 51 10.90 -4.22 -1.16
C PHE A 51 12.21 -4.05 -1.93
N ALA A 52 13.11 -5.03 -1.90
CA ALA A 52 14.39 -4.93 -2.57
C ALA A 52 14.23 -4.81 -4.09
N LEU A 53 14.99 -3.88 -4.68
CA LEU A 53 15.05 -3.74 -6.13
C LEU A 53 16.06 -4.73 -6.71
N SER A 54 15.64 -5.49 -7.71
CA SER A 54 16.56 -6.32 -8.47
C SER A 54 17.42 -5.46 -9.43
N PRO A 55 18.57 -5.99 -9.90
CA PRO A 55 19.34 -5.32 -10.94
C PRO A 55 18.54 -5.03 -12.20
N ALA A 56 17.59 -5.91 -12.56
CA ALA A 56 16.69 -5.70 -13.69
C ALA A 56 15.76 -4.51 -13.48
N MET A 57 15.22 -4.32 -12.27
CA MET A 57 14.40 -3.16 -11.93
C MET A 57 15.21 -1.86 -12.00
N LEU A 58 16.43 -1.85 -11.48
CA LEU A 58 17.32 -0.69 -11.56
C LEU A 58 17.64 -0.33 -13.01
N ASN A 59 18.02 -1.32 -13.83
CA ASN A 59 18.26 -1.12 -15.24
C ASN A 59 17.04 -0.58 -15.99
N TYR A 60 15.85 -1.08 -15.65
CA TYR A 60 14.59 -0.58 -16.19
C TYR A 60 14.36 0.90 -15.88
N LEU A 61 14.59 1.30 -14.62
CA LEU A 61 14.46 2.71 -14.20
C LEU A 61 15.45 3.62 -14.93
N GLU A 62 16.68 3.16 -15.12
CA GLU A 62 17.77 3.95 -15.72
C GLU A 62 17.71 4.04 -17.25
N ARG A 63 17.19 3.03 -17.92
CA ARG A 63 17.21 2.94 -19.38
C ARG A 63 15.83 3.12 -20.02
N ASP A 64 14.84 2.38 -19.51
CA ASP A 64 13.56 2.28 -20.20
C ASP A 64 12.64 3.46 -19.87
N ILE A 65 12.61 3.90 -18.58
CA ILE A 65 11.74 5.01 -18.19
C ILE A 65 12.46 6.32 -17.88
N ALA A 66 13.79 6.35 -17.93
CA ALA A 66 14.56 7.58 -17.66
C ALA A 66 14.19 8.72 -18.63
N TRP A 67 13.97 8.44 -19.90
CA TRP A 67 13.54 9.45 -20.88
C TRP A 67 12.10 9.93 -20.61
N PRO A 68 11.08 9.07 -20.46
CA PRO A 68 9.75 9.47 -20.01
C PRO A 68 9.77 10.30 -18.72
N ILE A 69 10.58 9.93 -17.72
CA ILE A 69 10.71 10.70 -16.48
C ILE A 69 11.11 12.15 -16.75
N ARG A 70 12.05 12.39 -17.65
CA ARG A 70 12.49 13.74 -18.02
C ARG A 70 11.42 14.53 -18.78
N GLN A 71 10.53 13.85 -19.52
CA GLN A 71 9.51 14.50 -20.33
C GLN A 71 8.24 14.85 -19.52
N VAL A 72 7.74 13.89 -18.75
CA VAL A 72 6.42 14.01 -18.10
C VAL A 72 6.48 13.97 -16.57
N GLY A 73 7.68 13.82 -16.00
CA GLY A 73 7.91 13.68 -14.56
C GLY A 73 7.77 12.24 -14.06
N ALA A 74 8.44 11.95 -12.94
CA ALA A 74 8.60 10.59 -12.43
C ALA A 74 7.28 9.90 -12.08
N GLN A 75 6.33 10.60 -11.46
CA GLN A 75 5.04 10.02 -11.12
C GLN A 75 4.28 9.53 -12.36
N ARG A 76 4.13 10.41 -13.35
CA ARG A 76 3.36 10.08 -14.55
C ARG A 76 4.06 8.99 -15.37
N ALA A 77 5.38 9.10 -15.53
CA ALA A 77 6.16 8.09 -16.23
C ALA A 77 6.03 6.71 -15.56
N LEU A 78 6.11 6.62 -14.22
CA LEU A 78 5.93 5.37 -13.49
C LEU A 78 4.53 4.80 -13.70
N VAL A 79 3.46 5.60 -13.54
CA VAL A 79 2.09 5.15 -13.72
C VAL A 79 1.85 4.65 -15.14
N GLU A 80 2.31 5.39 -16.16
CA GLU A 80 2.22 4.98 -17.55
C GLU A 80 2.98 3.67 -17.82
N ALA A 81 4.16 3.51 -17.21
CA ALA A 81 4.98 2.30 -17.34
C ALA A 81 4.28 1.05 -16.79
N LEU A 82 3.56 1.16 -15.69
CA LEU A 82 2.83 0.05 -15.07
C LEU A 82 1.61 -0.39 -15.91
N HIS A 83 0.95 0.55 -16.58
CA HIS A 83 -0.32 0.30 -17.27
C HIS A 83 -0.18 0.09 -18.80
N THR A 84 0.92 0.53 -19.39
CA THR A 84 1.06 0.48 -20.85
C THR A 84 1.54 -0.89 -21.33
N LYS A 85 0.82 -1.46 -22.30
CA LYS A 85 1.15 -2.77 -22.90
C LYS A 85 2.55 -2.83 -23.53
N ALA A 86 3.09 -1.70 -23.96
CA ALA A 86 4.42 -1.60 -24.53
C ALA A 86 5.57 -1.66 -23.51
N GLN A 87 5.25 -1.60 -22.20
CA GLN A 87 6.24 -1.59 -21.13
C GLN A 87 6.10 -2.83 -20.23
N LEU A 88 5.67 -2.68 -18.96
CA LEU A 88 5.62 -3.82 -18.05
C LEU A 88 4.43 -4.75 -18.31
N ARG A 89 3.31 -4.22 -18.77
CA ARG A 89 2.10 -5.01 -19.05
C ARG A 89 1.79 -6.00 -17.92
N LEU A 90 1.55 -5.47 -16.74
CA LEU A 90 1.32 -6.28 -15.56
C LEU A 90 0.02 -7.07 -15.66
N GLU A 91 0.10 -8.34 -15.30
CA GLU A 91 -1.04 -9.24 -15.23
C GLU A 91 -1.42 -9.51 -13.77
N TYR A 92 -2.72 -9.64 -13.51
CA TYR A 92 -3.20 -10.01 -12.18
C TYR A 92 -3.14 -11.53 -12.01
N ALA A 93 -2.40 -11.99 -10.99
CA ALA A 93 -2.28 -13.41 -10.62
C ALA A 93 -2.54 -13.56 -9.11
N ALA A 94 -3.70 -14.13 -8.77
CA ALA A 94 -4.20 -14.18 -7.39
C ALA A 94 -3.43 -15.15 -6.47
N GLU A 95 -2.86 -16.20 -7.04
CA GLU A 95 -2.44 -17.40 -6.31
C GLU A 95 -1.21 -17.20 -5.42
N LEU A 96 -0.32 -16.26 -5.82
CA LEU A 96 0.96 -16.07 -5.12
C LEU A 96 1.20 -14.61 -4.77
N THR A 97 1.58 -14.38 -3.52
CA THR A 97 2.16 -13.11 -3.09
C THR A 97 3.67 -13.14 -3.33
N ARG A 98 4.15 -12.17 -4.09
CA ARG A 98 5.53 -12.04 -4.55
C ARG A 98 6.20 -10.82 -3.93
N THR A 99 7.51 -10.86 -3.78
CA THR A 99 8.35 -9.68 -3.49
C THR A 99 8.33 -8.70 -4.68
N ALA A 100 8.87 -7.52 -4.49
CA ALA A 100 8.98 -6.52 -5.57
C ALA A 100 9.72 -7.07 -6.79
N ALA A 101 10.87 -7.73 -6.55
CA ALA A 101 11.70 -8.30 -7.61
C ALA A 101 11.00 -9.43 -8.36
N GLU A 102 10.38 -10.36 -7.63
CA GLU A 102 9.66 -11.49 -8.22
C GLU A 102 8.43 -11.04 -9.03
N ALA A 103 7.68 -10.04 -8.54
CA ALA A 103 6.54 -9.49 -9.26
C ALA A 103 6.97 -8.78 -10.56
N PHE A 104 8.11 -8.08 -10.52
CA PHE A 104 8.68 -7.41 -11.68
C PHE A 104 9.13 -8.43 -12.74
N GLU A 105 9.84 -9.47 -12.35
CA GLU A 105 10.33 -10.51 -13.26
C GLU A 105 9.18 -11.31 -13.87
N ALA A 106 8.20 -11.71 -13.06
CA ALA A 106 7.00 -12.41 -13.53
C ALA A 106 6.07 -11.52 -14.34
N ARG A 107 6.19 -10.20 -14.26
CA ARG A 107 5.21 -9.21 -14.76
C ARG A 107 3.79 -9.50 -14.31
N ALA A 108 3.65 -10.12 -13.15
CA ALA A 108 2.38 -10.57 -12.60
C ALA A 108 2.40 -10.64 -11.09
N GLY A 109 1.24 -10.44 -10.48
CA GLY A 109 1.06 -10.59 -9.04
C GLY A 109 -0.37 -10.30 -8.59
N ASN A 110 -0.64 -10.64 -7.35
CA ASN A 110 -1.88 -10.21 -6.69
C ASN A 110 -1.78 -8.72 -6.30
N CYS A 111 -2.87 -8.16 -5.75
CA CYS A 111 -2.92 -6.75 -5.37
C CYS A 111 -1.74 -6.35 -4.45
N LEU A 112 -1.39 -7.18 -3.47
CA LEU A 112 -0.28 -6.89 -2.55
C LEU A 112 1.08 -6.90 -3.27
N SER A 113 1.34 -7.89 -4.12
CA SER A 113 2.57 -7.98 -4.91
C SER A 113 2.77 -6.75 -5.80
N LEU A 114 1.70 -6.33 -6.49
CA LEU A 114 1.75 -5.17 -7.38
C LEU A 114 1.93 -3.85 -6.60
N VAL A 115 1.32 -3.74 -5.42
CA VAL A 115 1.51 -2.61 -4.50
C VAL A 115 2.95 -2.56 -3.99
N VAL A 116 3.51 -3.70 -3.55
CA VAL A 116 4.89 -3.79 -3.07
C VAL A 116 5.90 -3.41 -4.16
N MET A 117 5.74 -3.95 -5.37
CA MET A 117 6.59 -3.62 -6.51
C MET A 117 6.50 -2.13 -6.88
N THR A 118 5.28 -1.59 -6.96
CA THR A 118 5.06 -0.17 -7.25
C THR A 118 5.69 0.71 -6.18
N ALA A 119 5.56 0.33 -4.90
CA ALA A 119 6.17 1.05 -3.80
C ALA A 119 7.70 1.05 -3.88
N ALA A 120 8.32 -0.08 -4.23
CA ALA A 120 9.76 -0.19 -4.38
C ALA A 120 10.29 0.76 -5.48
N LEU A 121 9.66 0.74 -6.66
CA LEU A 121 10.01 1.63 -7.78
C LEU A 121 9.77 3.11 -7.41
N ALA A 122 8.63 3.44 -6.81
CA ALA A 122 8.28 4.80 -6.42
C ALA A 122 9.24 5.36 -5.35
N LYS A 123 9.61 4.55 -4.35
CA LYS A 123 10.58 4.94 -3.32
C LYS A 123 11.95 5.22 -3.92
N HIS A 124 12.43 4.41 -4.86
CA HIS A 124 13.70 4.67 -5.56
C HIS A 124 13.67 6.00 -6.31
N LEU A 125 12.55 6.32 -6.94
CA LEU A 125 12.33 7.61 -7.61
C LEU A 125 12.03 8.75 -6.62
N GLN A 126 12.10 8.50 -5.31
CA GLN A 126 11.82 9.44 -4.24
C GLN A 126 10.41 10.07 -4.33
N LEU A 127 9.44 9.31 -4.83
CA LEU A 127 8.04 9.73 -4.89
C LEU A 127 7.35 9.47 -3.56
N PRO A 128 6.54 10.41 -3.06
CA PRO A 128 5.70 10.18 -1.90
C PRO A 128 4.67 9.09 -2.20
N ILE A 129 4.54 8.14 -1.27
CA ILE A 129 3.58 7.04 -1.37
C ILE A 129 2.71 6.95 -0.13
N ALA A 130 1.49 6.45 -0.29
CA ALA A 130 0.61 6.07 0.82
C ALA A 130 -0.06 4.74 0.49
N PHE A 131 0.01 3.79 1.43
CA PHE A 131 -0.69 2.52 1.33
C PHE A 131 -2.13 2.69 1.80
N GLN A 132 -3.05 1.99 1.15
CA GLN A 132 -4.48 2.04 1.43
C GLN A 132 -5.03 0.63 1.55
N ALA A 133 -5.77 0.36 2.62
CA ALA A 133 -6.65 -0.80 2.70
C ALA A 133 -8.05 -0.36 2.29
N LEU A 134 -8.64 -1.02 1.31
CA LEU A 134 -9.99 -0.73 0.85
C LEU A 134 -10.97 -1.53 1.71
N THR A 135 -11.76 -0.84 2.53
CA THR A 135 -12.83 -1.45 3.32
C THR A 135 -14.15 -1.41 2.56
N GLY A 136 -14.98 -2.44 2.73
CA GLY A 136 -16.28 -2.54 2.06
C GLY A 136 -16.22 -3.08 0.61
N HIS A 137 -15.08 -3.55 0.18
CA HIS A 137 -14.87 -4.21 -1.11
C HIS A 137 -14.29 -5.63 -0.95
N GLU A 138 -14.55 -6.23 0.20
CA GLU A 138 -14.13 -7.61 0.45
C GLU A 138 -14.90 -8.56 -0.46
N THR A 139 -14.17 -9.47 -1.10
CA THR A 139 -14.76 -10.57 -1.85
C THR A 139 -14.66 -11.86 -1.05
N TRP A 140 -15.76 -12.59 -1.00
CA TRP A 140 -15.81 -13.89 -0.35
C TRP A 140 -15.58 -14.98 -1.37
N SER A 141 -14.69 -15.90 -1.06
CA SER A 141 -14.46 -17.10 -1.84
C SER A 141 -14.46 -18.32 -0.94
N ARG A 142 -14.75 -19.49 -1.50
CA ARG A 142 -14.77 -20.77 -0.78
C ARG A 142 -13.95 -21.81 -1.52
N SER A 143 -13.14 -22.55 -0.76
CA SER A 143 -12.40 -23.68 -1.26
C SER A 143 -12.52 -24.83 -0.25
N GLY A 144 -13.23 -25.89 -0.62
CA GLY A 144 -13.60 -26.96 0.31
C GLY A 144 -14.43 -26.44 1.48
N ASP A 145 -14.00 -26.72 2.69
CA ASP A 145 -14.66 -26.28 3.93
C ASP A 145 -14.18 -24.91 4.44
N LEU A 146 -13.24 -24.29 3.73
CA LEU A 146 -12.68 -23.00 4.10
C LEU A 146 -13.37 -21.86 3.35
N SER A 147 -13.77 -20.82 4.08
CA SER A 147 -14.23 -19.55 3.53
C SER A 147 -13.15 -18.51 3.67
N PHE A 148 -12.84 -17.81 2.59
CA PHE A 148 -11.82 -16.77 2.54
C PHE A 148 -12.48 -15.41 2.36
N VAL A 149 -11.97 -14.43 3.10
CA VAL A 149 -12.29 -13.02 2.90
C VAL A 149 -11.09 -12.37 2.24
N ASN A 150 -11.26 -11.92 1.00
CA ASN A 150 -10.20 -11.27 0.26
C ASN A 150 -10.38 -9.75 0.39
N GLY A 151 -9.50 -9.10 1.14
CA GLY A 151 -9.40 -7.65 1.18
C GLY A 151 -8.61 -7.12 -0.02
N HIS A 152 -8.79 -5.84 -0.32
CA HIS A 152 -8.02 -5.15 -1.34
C HIS A 152 -7.07 -4.14 -0.71
N VAL A 153 -5.86 -4.09 -1.24
CA VAL A 153 -4.87 -3.07 -0.93
C VAL A 153 -4.55 -2.26 -2.18
N ASN A 154 -4.29 -0.98 -1.98
CA ASN A 154 -3.92 -0.08 -3.05
C ASN A 154 -2.76 0.82 -2.61
N ILE A 155 -2.18 1.54 -3.55
CA ILE A 155 -1.12 2.51 -3.30
C ILE A 155 -1.42 3.81 -4.05
N THR A 156 -1.29 4.92 -3.34
CA THR A 156 -1.28 6.24 -3.96
C THR A 156 0.16 6.68 -4.15
N VAL A 157 0.49 7.08 -5.36
CA VAL A 157 1.78 7.70 -5.69
C VAL A 157 1.52 9.17 -5.97
N ALA A 158 2.02 10.04 -5.10
CA ALA A 158 1.83 11.47 -5.24
C ALA A 158 2.94 12.12 -6.10
N LYS A 159 2.66 13.31 -6.63
CA LYS A 159 3.66 14.14 -7.29
C LYS A 159 4.60 14.71 -6.22
N ARG A 160 5.89 14.71 -6.50
CA ARG A 160 6.86 15.45 -5.68
C ARG A 160 6.59 16.95 -5.89
N LEU A 161 6.36 17.67 -4.78
CA LEU A 161 6.22 19.12 -4.77
C LEU A 161 7.57 19.80 -4.94
#